data_b589932542b48ea71a535411a5281451
#
_entry.id   b589932542b48ea71a535411a5281451
#
_cell.length_a   1.000
_cell.length_b   1.000
_cell.length_c   1.000
_cell.angle_alpha   90.00
_cell.angle_beta   90.00
_cell.angle_gamma   90.00
#
_symmetry.space_group_name_H-M   'P 1'
#
loop_
_entity.id
_entity.type
_entity.pdbx_description
1 polymer ?
#
loop_
_entity_poly.entity_id
_entity_poly.type
_entity_poly.pdbx_seq_one_letter_code
_entity_poly.pdbx_strand_id
1 'polypeptide(L)'
;MPDGSVIWCDKDNHQKLFLSIPFSYGTLGFLTAVDIKIVKYMPYLRHTYIPVSSVTEAVDVFQRETNRPEADTVEGIMFSKDEGVIMSGTFVDSTKVLRDINPSKTIFESNLPENIEKTSSGAFPTL
;
A
#
# COMPACT_ATOMS: atom_id res chain seq x y z
N MET A 1 -13.56 4.20 -27.13
CA MET A 1 -12.51 4.10 -28.16
C MET A 1 -12.57 5.36 -29.04
N PRO A 2 -11.53 5.70 -29.83
CA PRO A 2 -11.55 6.90 -30.69
C PRO A 2 -12.67 6.94 -31.72
N ASP A 3 -13.20 5.80 -32.10
CA ASP A 3 -14.34 5.65 -33.04
C ASP A 3 -15.71 5.79 -32.36
N GLY A 4 -15.76 6.11 -31.08
CA GLY A 4 -16.96 6.22 -30.26
C GLY A 4 -17.50 4.90 -29.73
N SER A 5 -16.89 3.77 -30.06
CA SER A 5 -17.30 2.46 -29.50
C SER A 5 -16.95 2.34 -28.02
N VAL A 6 -17.78 1.60 -27.27
CA VAL A 6 -17.54 1.24 -25.88
C VAL A 6 -17.16 -0.23 -25.82
N ILE A 7 -16.03 -0.51 -25.17
CA ILE A 7 -15.49 -1.86 -25.01
C ILE A 7 -15.37 -2.16 -23.52
N TRP A 8 -15.98 -3.27 -23.08
CA TRP A 8 -15.67 -3.86 -21.80
C TRP A 8 -14.44 -4.77 -21.92
N CYS A 9 -13.49 -4.59 -21.02
CA CYS A 9 -12.30 -5.42 -20.95
C CYS A 9 -12.02 -5.84 -19.50
N ASP A 10 -11.58 -7.05 -19.34
CA ASP A 10 -11.21 -7.65 -18.06
C ASP A 10 -10.05 -8.64 -18.25
N LYS A 11 -9.71 -9.41 -17.21
CA LYS A 11 -8.62 -10.40 -17.27
C LYS A 11 -8.86 -11.52 -18.28
N ASP A 12 -10.11 -11.80 -18.65
CA ASP A 12 -10.49 -12.91 -19.55
C ASP A 12 -10.96 -12.41 -20.92
N ASN A 13 -11.39 -11.15 -21.01
CA ASN A 13 -11.93 -10.54 -22.21
C ASN A 13 -11.15 -9.28 -22.58
N HIS A 14 -10.66 -9.20 -23.81
CA HIS A 14 -9.76 -8.12 -24.27
C HIS A 14 -8.56 -7.90 -23.30
N GLN A 15 -7.98 -8.96 -22.79
CA GLN A 15 -6.94 -8.94 -21.76
C GLN A 15 -5.79 -7.97 -22.06
N LYS A 16 -5.32 -7.94 -23.32
CA LYS A 16 -4.24 -7.01 -23.71
C LYS A 16 -4.62 -5.55 -23.48
N LEU A 17 -5.85 -5.18 -23.88
CA LEU A 17 -6.37 -3.84 -23.63
C LEU A 17 -6.49 -3.57 -22.13
N PHE A 18 -7.09 -4.50 -21.39
CA PHE A 18 -7.24 -4.40 -19.93
C PHE A 18 -5.91 -4.14 -19.22
N LEU A 19 -4.87 -4.91 -19.56
CA LEU A 19 -3.53 -4.75 -18.97
C LEU A 19 -2.79 -3.48 -19.43
N SER A 20 -3.21 -2.89 -20.56
CA SER A 20 -2.59 -1.68 -21.11
C SER A 20 -3.24 -0.38 -20.64
N ILE A 21 -4.48 -0.43 -20.13
CA ILE A 21 -5.20 0.75 -19.65
C ILE A 21 -4.51 1.41 -18.43
N PRO A 22 -4.07 0.67 -17.40
CA PRO A 22 -3.30 1.26 -16.33
C PRO A 22 -2.07 2.00 -16.90
N PHE A 23 -1.87 3.23 -16.46
CA PHE A 23 -0.78 4.12 -16.91
C PHE A 23 -0.80 4.52 -18.40
N SER A 24 -1.89 4.26 -19.13
CA SER A 24 -2.03 4.71 -20.53
C SER A 24 -2.24 6.22 -20.70
N TYR A 25 -2.54 6.93 -19.60
CA TYR A 25 -2.82 8.37 -19.58
C TYR A 25 -3.88 8.82 -20.62
N GLY A 26 -4.86 7.94 -20.89
CA GLY A 26 -5.93 8.22 -21.84
C GLY A 26 -5.54 8.08 -23.32
N THR A 27 -4.34 7.60 -23.63
CA THR A 27 -3.87 7.48 -25.04
C THR A 27 -4.58 6.37 -25.82
N LEU A 28 -5.15 5.37 -25.11
CA LEU A 28 -5.86 4.24 -25.73
C LEU A 28 -7.37 4.49 -25.85
N GLY A 29 -7.92 5.45 -25.12
CA GLY A 29 -9.35 5.75 -25.09
C GLY A 29 -9.74 6.42 -23.77
N PHE A 30 -11.01 6.82 -23.67
CA PHE A 30 -11.56 7.35 -22.42
C PHE A 30 -12.08 6.22 -21.54
N LEU A 31 -11.63 6.18 -20.28
CA LEU A 31 -12.20 5.29 -19.27
C LEU A 31 -13.51 5.92 -18.77
N THR A 32 -14.65 5.29 -19.08
CA THR A 32 -15.98 5.79 -18.76
C THR A 32 -16.62 5.09 -17.56
N ALA A 33 -16.21 3.85 -17.28
CA ALA A 33 -16.69 3.07 -16.14
C ALA A 33 -15.63 2.05 -15.70
N VAL A 34 -15.65 1.71 -14.42
CA VAL A 34 -14.78 0.70 -13.81
C VAL A 34 -15.57 -0.10 -12.80
N ASP A 35 -15.46 -1.41 -12.86
CA ASP A 35 -15.90 -2.31 -11.79
C ASP A 35 -14.75 -2.53 -10.82
N ILE A 36 -14.93 -2.12 -9.57
CA ILE A 36 -13.93 -2.24 -8.51
C ILE A 36 -14.40 -3.26 -7.49
N LYS A 37 -13.56 -4.27 -7.22
CA LYS A 37 -13.82 -5.20 -6.11
C LYS A 37 -13.70 -4.44 -4.79
N ILE A 38 -14.78 -4.42 -4.03
CA ILE A 38 -14.79 -3.85 -2.69
C ILE A 38 -14.52 -4.92 -1.63
N VAL A 39 -13.95 -4.50 -0.51
CA VAL A 39 -13.73 -5.32 0.67
C VAL A 39 -14.53 -4.77 1.84
N LYS A 40 -14.73 -5.59 2.89
CA LYS A 40 -15.39 -5.12 4.09
C LYS A 40 -14.56 -3.98 4.71
N TYR A 41 -15.23 -2.87 5.01
CA TYR A 41 -14.61 -1.75 5.72
C TYR A 41 -14.15 -2.17 7.11
N MET A 42 -12.94 -1.78 7.45
CA MET A 42 -12.37 -1.89 8.79
C MET A 42 -11.91 -0.49 9.24
N PRO A 43 -12.28 -0.05 10.46
CA PRO A 43 -12.07 1.33 10.87
C PRO A 43 -10.62 1.71 11.14
N TYR A 44 -9.73 0.72 11.29
CA TYR A 44 -8.32 0.96 11.63
C TYR A 44 -7.39 0.14 10.76
N LEU A 45 -6.23 0.73 10.47
CA LEU A 45 -5.09 0.04 9.85
C LEU A 45 -3.92 0.07 10.84
N ARG A 46 -3.51 -1.11 11.30
CA ARG A 46 -2.33 -1.25 12.16
C ARG A 46 -1.10 -1.42 11.29
N HIS A 47 -0.21 -0.46 11.33
CA HIS A 47 1.08 -0.52 10.64
C HIS A 47 2.18 -1.08 11.56
N THR A 48 3.00 -1.95 10.99
CA THR A 48 4.29 -2.35 11.53
C THR A 48 5.37 -1.73 10.66
N TYR A 49 6.27 -0.98 11.26
CA TYR A 49 7.38 -0.32 10.58
C TYR A 49 8.63 -1.17 10.74
N ILE A 50 9.26 -1.56 9.64
CA ILE A 50 10.43 -2.43 9.58
C ILE A 50 11.56 -1.63 8.95
N PRO A 51 12.51 -1.10 9.75
CA PRO A 51 13.68 -0.39 9.22
C PRO A 51 14.56 -1.32 8.39
N VAL A 52 15.12 -0.78 7.32
CA VAL A 52 16.04 -1.49 6.42
C VAL A 52 17.27 -0.63 6.14
N SER A 53 18.42 -1.28 6.03
CA SER A 53 19.74 -0.63 5.92
C SER A 53 20.36 -0.77 4.53
N SER A 54 19.65 -1.33 3.57
CA SER A 54 20.06 -1.43 2.17
C SER A 54 18.87 -1.68 1.25
N VAL A 55 19.05 -1.40 -0.03
CA VAL A 55 18.05 -1.70 -1.06
C VAL A 55 17.81 -3.21 -1.16
N THR A 56 18.84 -4.04 -1.04
CA THR A 56 18.69 -5.50 -1.08
C THR A 56 17.83 -5.99 0.08
N GLU A 57 18.12 -5.56 1.30
CA GLU A 57 17.31 -5.89 2.48
C GLU A 57 15.86 -5.39 2.32
N ALA A 58 15.67 -4.18 1.76
CA ALA A 58 14.35 -3.64 1.49
C ALA A 58 13.53 -4.54 0.56
N VAL A 59 14.14 -5.04 -0.52
CA VAL A 59 13.48 -5.97 -1.45
C VAL A 59 13.11 -7.27 -0.77
N ASP A 60 14.03 -7.86 0.00
CA ASP A 60 13.78 -9.12 0.71
C ASP A 60 12.65 -8.99 1.74
N VAL A 61 12.68 -7.91 2.53
CA VAL A 61 11.64 -7.61 3.52
C VAL A 61 10.30 -7.34 2.83
N PHE A 62 10.30 -6.55 1.75
CA PHE A 62 9.08 -6.22 1.00
C PHE A 62 8.43 -7.49 0.42
N GLN A 63 9.21 -8.38 -0.19
CA GLN A 63 8.71 -9.65 -0.71
C GLN A 63 8.16 -10.55 0.40
N ARG A 64 8.87 -10.64 1.53
CA ARG A 64 8.41 -11.40 2.69
C ARG A 64 7.06 -10.90 3.20
N GLU A 65 6.93 -9.59 3.41
CA GLU A 65 5.70 -9.00 3.92
C GLU A 65 4.55 -9.10 2.91
N THR A 66 4.82 -8.92 1.62
CA THR A 66 3.81 -9.08 0.55
C THR A 66 3.25 -10.50 0.47
N ASN A 67 4.06 -11.50 0.80
CA ASN A 67 3.62 -12.89 0.81
C ASN A 67 2.98 -13.32 2.14
N ARG A 68 2.91 -12.44 3.13
CA ARG A 68 2.30 -12.73 4.42
C ARG A 68 0.78 -12.62 4.33
N PRO A 69 0.01 -13.68 4.66
CA PRO A 69 -1.45 -13.69 4.51
C PRO A 69 -2.18 -12.61 5.34
N GLU A 70 -1.59 -12.17 6.45
CA GLU A 70 -2.18 -11.18 7.34
C GLU A 70 -1.88 -9.73 6.94
N ALA A 71 -1.05 -9.52 5.93
CA ALA A 71 -0.73 -8.19 5.44
C ALA A 71 -1.78 -7.77 4.38
N ASP A 72 -2.56 -6.76 4.70
CA ASP A 72 -3.52 -6.16 3.78
C ASP A 72 -2.86 -5.10 2.90
N THR A 73 -1.83 -4.41 3.41
CA THR A 73 -1.05 -3.40 2.68
C THR A 73 0.43 -3.57 2.96
N VAL A 74 1.26 -3.35 1.94
CA VAL A 74 2.72 -3.28 2.09
C VAL A 74 3.22 -2.11 1.29
N GLU A 75 3.98 -1.22 1.94
CA GLU A 75 4.57 -0.05 1.33
C GLU A 75 6.05 0.05 1.71
N GLY A 76 6.86 0.71 0.89
CA GLY A 76 8.27 0.89 1.17
C GLY A 76 8.75 2.29 0.79
N ILE A 77 9.56 2.87 1.66
CA ILE A 77 10.22 4.16 1.42
C ILE A 77 11.71 4.00 1.66
N MET A 78 12.52 4.32 0.66
CA MET A 78 13.96 4.48 0.82
C MET A 78 14.28 5.97 0.94
N PHE A 79 14.90 6.35 2.05
CA PHE A 79 15.36 7.72 2.29
C PHE A 79 16.75 7.94 1.69
N SER A 80 17.56 6.89 1.63
CA SER A 80 18.86 6.84 0.99
C SER A 80 19.15 5.42 0.48
N LYS A 81 20.33 5.17 -0.05
CA LYS A 81 20.74 3.82 -0.47
C LYS A 81 20.92 2.84 0.70
N ASP A 82 21.16 3.37 1.90
CA ASP A 82 21.48 2.59 3.10
C ASP A 82 20.43 2.76 4.20
N GLU A 83 19.29 3.38 3.88
CA GLU A 83 18.30 3.74 4.89
C GLU A 83 16.89 3.79 4.32
N GLY A 84 16.00 3.03 4.90
CA GLY A 84 14.61 2.96 4.49
C GLY A 84 13.72 2.30 5.51
N VAL A 85 12.43 2.19 5.18
CA VAL A 85 11.43 1.52 5.99
C VAL A 85 10.42 0.80 5.11
N ILE A 86 10.09 -0.43 5.49
CA ILE A 86 8.95 -1.17 4.94
C ILE A 86 7.81 -1.09 5.95
N MET A 87 6.64 -0.70 5.48
CA MET A 87 5.42 -0.59 6.28
C MET A 87 4.48 -1.70 5.90
N SER A 88 4.16 -2.57 6.85
CA SER A 88 3.21 -3.67 6.67
C SER A 88 1.96 -3.38 7.47
N GLY A 89 0.82 -3.30 6.81
CA GLY A 89 -0.45 -2.90 7.39
C GLY A 89 -1.46 -4.05 7.45
N THR A 90 -2.20 -4.13 8.55
CA THR A 90 -3.30 -5.09 8.73
C THR A 90 -4.56 -4.33 9.14
N PHE A 91 -5.67 -4.53 8.42
CA PHE A 91 -6.95 -3.96 8.81
C PHE A 91 -7.49 -4.60 10.08
N VAL A 92 -7.97 -3.78 11.02
CA VAL A 92 -8.47 -4.22 12.33
C VAL A 92 -9.77 -3.53 12.69
N ASP A 93 -10.68 -4.30 13.32
CA ASP A 93 -12.06 -3.87 13.63
C ASP A 93 -12.21 -3.31 15.05
N SER A 94 -11.23 -3.35 15.90
CA SER A 94 -11.54 -3.22 17.32
C SER A 94 -10.76 -2.15 18.06
N THR A 95 -11.48 -1.48 18.95
CA THR A 95 -10.98 -0.56 19.98
C THR A 95 -9.93 -1.17 20.93
N LYS A 96 -9.70 -2.49 20.90
CA LYS A 96 -8.59 -3.10 21.64
C LYS A 96 -7.23 -2.62 21.14
N VAL A 97 -7.16 -2.23 19.88
CA VAL A 97 -5.96 -1.70 19.24
C VAL A 97 -5.62 -0.29 19.72
N LEU A 98 -6.61 0.48 20.18
CA LEU A 98 -6.41 1.86 20.65
C LEU A 98 -5.46 1.99 21.85
N ARG A 99 -5.16 0.89 22.56
CA ARG A 99 -4.21 0.91 23.68
C ARG A 99 -2.75 0.99 23.21
N ASP A 100 -2.49 0.58 21.96
CA ASP A 100 -1.14 0.53 21.38
C ASP A 100 -0.87 1.72 20.45
N ILE A 101 -1.81 2.67 20.36
CA ILE A 101 -1.60 3.90 19.62
C ILE A 101 -0.64 4.77 20.41
N ASN A 102 0.52 5.03 19.83
CA ASN A 102 1.39 6.09 20.29
C ASN A 102 1.06 7.38 19.51
N PRO A 103 0.23 8.29 20.05
CA PRO A 103 -0.22 9.50 19.35
C PRO A 103 0.89 10.51 19.08
N SER A 104 2.07 10.29 19.66
CA SER A 104 3.17 11.25 19.61
C SER A 104 4.27 10.91 18.60
N LYS A 105 4.15 9.78 17.86
CA LYS A 105 5.18 9.39 16.88
C LYS A 105 4.53 8.99 15.57
N THR A 106 4.23 9.95 14.71
CA THR A 106 4.06 9.68 13.29
C THR A 106 5.42 9.81 12.60
N ILE A 107 5.71 8.89 11.68
CA ILE A 107 6.96 8.93 10.87
C ILE A 107 7.11 10.28 10.15
N PHE A 108 6.00 10.95 9.83
CA PHE A 108 5.99 12.23 9.16
C PHE A 108 6.31 13.42 10.07
N GLU A 109 6.18 13.28 11.39
CA GLU A 109 6.56 14.31 12.37
C GLU A 109 8.03 14.23 12.77
N SER A 110 8.64 13.05 12.67
CA SER A 110 10.05 12.86 12.83
C SER A 110 10.73 12.90 11.46
N ASN A 111 11.17 14.05 11.02
CA ASN A 111 11.96 14.21 9.79
C ASN A 111 13.34 13.55 9.86
N LEU A 112 13.56 12.58 10.75
CA LEU A 112 14.87 12.00 10.99
C LEU A 112 14.77 10.48 11.09
N PRO A 113 15.56 9.77 10.25
CA PRO A 113 15.74 8.32 10.33
C PRO A 113 16.12 7.80 11.71
N GLU A 114 16.80 8.61 12.50
CA GLU A 114 17.24 8.31 13.88
C GLU A 114 16.09 7.95 14.85
N ASN A 115 14.84 8.32 14.49
CA ASN A 115 13.66 8.09 15.33
C ASN A 115 12.83 6.87 14.90
N ILE A 116 13.28 6.11 13.90
CA ILE A 116 12.64 4.85 13.54
C ILE A 116 13.07 3.79 14.55
N GLU A 117 12.29 3.63 15.60
CA GLU A 117 12.46 2.48 16.52
C GLU A 117 12.22 1.18 15.76
N LYS A 118 13.06 0.18 16.03
CA LYS A 118 13.11 -1.12 15.31
C LYS A 118 11.82 -1.91 15.27
N THR A 119 10.76 -1.49 15.93
CA THR A 119 9.39 -1.98 15.79
C THR A 119 8.46 -1.01 16.49
N SER A 120 7.96 -0.02 15.79
CA SER A 120 6.81 0.72 16.27
C SER A 120 5.56 0.24 15.53
N SER A 121 4.55 -0.18 16.25
CA SER A 121 3.22 -0.43 15.69
C SER A 121 2.33 0.75 16.05
N GLY A 122 1.69 1.34 15.06
CA GLY A 122 0.70 2.38 15.25
C GLY A 122 -0.59 2.03 14.51
N ALA A 123 -1.73 2.48 15.00
CA ALA A 123 -3.00 2.36 14.30
C ALA A 123 -3.47 3.75 13.87
N PHE A 124 -3.83 3.89 12.59
CA PHE A 124 -4.38 5.12 12.05
C PHE A 124 -5.84 4.90 11.67
N PRO A 125 -6.72 5.89 11.88
CA PRO A 125 -8.07 5.83 11.35
C PRO A 125 -7.99 5.80 9.81
N THR A 126 -8.76 4.91 9.19
CA THR A 126 -8.99 4.92 7.75
C THR A 126 -9.94 6.07 7.40
N LEU A 127 -9.54 6.92 6.46
CA LEU A 127 -10.36 8.02 5.93
C LEU A 127 -11.53 7.50 5.12
#